data_5e80676c000f6849dd7bae71242a1753
#
_entry.id   5e80676c000f6849dd7bae71242a1753
#
_cell.length_a   1.000
_cell.length_b   1.000
_cell.length_c   1.000
_cell.angle_alpha   90.00
_cell.angle_beta   90.00
_cell.angle_gamma   90.00
#
_symmetry.space_group_name_H-M   'P 1'
#
loop_
_entity.id
_entity.type
_entity.pdbx_description
1 polymer ?
#
loop_
_entity_poly.entity_id
_entity_poly.type
_entity_poly.pdbx_seq_one_letter_code
_entity_poly.pdbx_strand_id
1 'polypeptide(L)'
;FDYIQNADIVVTGEGRLDGQTVMGKAPIGVAKIAKEYDKPVIAFSGCVTKDAIACNEHGIDAFFPVLRSVSTLNEAMCRTNAMQNIEDTAEQVFRLIRTFSH
;
A
#
# COMPACT_ATOMS: atom_id res chain seq x y z
N PHE A 1 13.88 -5.09 11.46
CA PHE A 1 12.86 -6.02 12.01
C PHE A 1 12.21 -5.49 13.28
N ASP A 2 12.95 -4.75 14.11
CA ASP A 2 12.39 -4.23 15.36
C ASP A 2 11.21 -3.31 15.13
N TYR A 3 11.25 -2.49 14.08
CA TYR A 3 10.14 -1.59 13.77
C TYR A 3 8.88 -2.36 13.38
N ILE A 4 9.02 -3.45 12.63
CA ILE A 4 7.88 -4.27 12.21
C ILE A 4 7.33 -5.03 13.40
N GLN A 5 8.20 -5.60 14.22
CA GLN A 5 7.79 -6.37 15.40
C GLN A 5 6.93 -5.55 16.36
N ASN A 6 7.22 -4.26 16.51
CA ASN A 6 6.53 -3.39 17.45
C ASN A 6 5.41 -2.56 16.80
N ALA A 7 5.19 -2.69 15.50
CA ALA A 7 4.13 -1.97 14.81
C ALA A 7 2.78 -2.65 14.99
N ASP A 8 1.71 -1.86 14.98
CA ASP A 8 0.34 -2.38 14.94
C ASP A 8 -0.09 -2.65 13.49
N ILE A 9 0.39 -1.83 12.56
CA ILE A 9 0.10 -1.92 11.13
C ILE A 9 1.38 -1.59 10.39
N VAL A 10 1.66 -2.33 9.32
CA VAL A 10 2.79 -2.06 8.43
C VAL A 10 2.26 -1.45 7.14
N VAL A 11 2.81 -0.29 6.78
CA VAL A 11 2.42 0.42 5.56
C VAL A 11 3.61 0.43 4.62
N THR A 12 3.38 0.06 3.37
CA THR A 12 4.40 0.12 2.33
C THR A 12 3.88 0.92 1.13
N GLY A 13 4.80 1.52 0.39
CA GLY A 13 4.47 2.31 -0.79
C GLY A 13 5.21 1.79 -2.01
N GLU A 14 4.59 1.93 -3.17
CA GLU A 14 5.18 1.52 -4.43
C GLU A 14 4.62 2.38 -5.57
N GLY A 15 5.42 2.60 -6.61
CA GLY A 15 4.95 3.34 -7.78
C GLY A 15 3.89 2.58 -8.54
N ARG A 16 3.98 1.25 -8.59
CA ARG A 16 3.04 0.40 -9.31
C ARG A 16 2.92 -0.97 -8.64
N LEU A 17 1.68 -1.41 -8.45
CA LEU A 17 1.38 -2.78 -8.05
C LEU A 17 0.74 -3.51 -9.23
N ASP A 18 1.24 -4.67 -9.54
CA ASP A 18 0.75 -5.55 -10.60
C ASP A 18 1.02 -7.01 -10.26
N GLY A 19 0.68 -7.91 -11.18
CA GLY A 19 0.89 -9.34 -10.95
C GLY A 19 2.36 -9.74 -10.81
N GLN A 20 3.29 -8.92 -11.31
CA GLN A 20 4.71 -9.19 -11.17
C GLN A 20 5.27 -8.79 -9.80
N THR A 21 4.54 -8.00 -9.05
CA THR A 21 4.96 -7.58 -7.70
C THR A 21 5.22 -8.78 -6.80
N VAL A 22 4.42 -9.86 -6.97
CA VAL A 22 4.58 -11.09 -6.18
C VAL A 22 5.88 -11.84 -6.46
N MET A 23 6.57 -11.48 -7.52
CA MET A 23 7.82 -12.12 -7.95
C MET A 23 9.04 -11.61 -7.17
N GLY A 24 8.85 -11.04 -5.99
CA GLY A 24 9.95 -10.66 -5.11
C GLY A 24 10.27 -9.19 -5.06
N LYS A 25 9.38 -8.33 -5.52
CA LYS A 25 9.55 -6.87 -5.36
C LYS A 25 9.44 -6.47 -3.89
N ALA A 26 9.95 -5.27 -3.57
CA ALA A 26 10.08 -4.79 -2.19
C ALA A 26 8.81 -4.92 -1.34
N PRO A 27 7.60 -4.60 -1.82
CA PRO A 27 6.40 -4.74 -0.99
C PRO A 27 6.17 -6.17 -0.51
N ILE A 28 6.48 -7.17 -1.33
CA ILE A 28 6.31 -8.57 -0.94
C ILE A 28 7.35 -8.98 0.10
N GLY A 29 8.58 -8.47 0.00
CA GLY A 29 9.61 -8.71 1.01
C GLY A 29 9.21 -8.16 2.37
N VAL A 30 8.69 -6.94 2.40
CA VAL A 30 8.19 -6.32 3.63
C VAL A 30 7.00 -7.12 4.19
N ALA A 31 6.08 -7.54 3.31
CA ALA A 31 4.90 -8.30 3.72
C ALA A 31 5.28 -9.64 4.35
N LYS A 32 6.27 -10.33 3.80
CA LYS A 32 6.76 -11.60 4.38
C LYS A 32 7.24 -11.40 5.82
N ILE A 33 8.03 -10.36 6.06
CA ILE A 33 8.54 -10.08 7.40
C ILE A 33 7.38 -9.72 8.33
N ALA A 34 6.45 -8.87 7.88
CA ALA A 34 5.30 -8.48 8.69
C ALA A 34 4.45 -9.69 9.09
N LYS A 35 4.27 -10.64 8.18
CA LYS A 35 3.49 -11.85 8.47
C LYS A 35 4.19 -12.78 9.46
N GLU A 36 5.51 -12.76 9.53
CA GLU A 36 6.24 -13.50 10.58
C GLU A 36 5.88 -12.99 11.98
N TYR A 37 5.53 -11.70 12.08
CA TYR A 37 5.10 -11.07 13.33
C TYR A 37 3.59 -10.89 13.42
N ASP A 38 2.84 -11.49 12.50
CA ASP A 38 1.37 -11.46 12.47
C ASP A 38 0.81 -10.04 12.41
N LYS A 39 1.42 -9.18 11.59
CA LYS A 39 1.02 -7.79 11.44
C LYS A 39 0.22 -7.56 10.17
N PRO A 40 -0.84 -6.75 10.21
CA PRO A 40 -1.54 -6.35 8.99
C PRO A 40 -0.64 -5.47 8.12
N VAL A 41 -0.75 -5.65 6.80
CA VAL A 41 0.04 -4.91 5.81
C VAL A 41 -0.89 -4.20 4.85
N ILE A 42 -0.69 -2.89 4.70
CA ILE A 42 -1.42 -2.06 3.76
C ILE A 42 -0.41 -1.45 2.79
N ALA A 43 -0.72 -1.52 1.50
CA ALA A 43 0.12 -0.92 0.47
C ALA A 43 -0.60 0.26 -0.20
N PHE A 44 0.12 1.35 -0.40
CA PHE A 44 -0.33 2.46 -1.22
C PHE A 44 0.49 2.49 -2.50
N SER A 45 -0.16 2.67 -3.64
CA SER A 45 0.51 2.63 -4.93
C SER A 45 0.01 3.74 -5.84
N GLY A 46 0.91 4.30 -6.64
CA GLY A 46 0.52 5.28 -7.64
C GLY A 46 -0.37 4.68 -8.71
N CYS A 47 -0.13 3.43 -9.08
CA CYS A 47 -0.89 2.72 -10.10
C CYS A 47 -1.11 1.28 -9.65
N VAL A 48 -2.31 0.77 -9.88
CA VAL A 48 -2.67 -0.61 -9.55
C VAL A 48 -3.31 -1.24 -10.77
N THR A 49 -2.78 -2.36 -11.23
CA THR A 49 -3.37 -3.12 -12.33
C THR A 49 -4.38 -4.11 -11.79
N LYS A 50 -5.20 -4.66 -12.70
CA LYS A 50 -6.23 -5.62 -12.32
C LYS A 50 -5.63 -6.90 -11.71
N ASP A 51 -4.49 -7.35 -12.21
CA ASP A 51 -3.82 -8.55 -11.72
C ASP A 51 -3.04 -8.32 -10.41
N ALA A 52 -2.98 -7.09 -9.91
CA ALA A 52 -2.38 -6.80 -8.61
C ALA A 52 -3.07 -7.53 -7.46
N ILE A 53 -4.28 -8.03 -7.68
CA ILE A 53 -5.02 -8.79 -6.66
C ILE A 53 -4.22 -9.99 -6.17
N ALA A 54 -3.28 -10.50 -6.95
CA ALA A 54 -2.39 -11.58 -6.52
C ALA A 54 -1.59 -11.21 -5.28
N CYS A 55 -1.34 -9.91 -5.05
CA CYS A 55 -0.62 -9.45 -3.86
C CYS A 55 -1.35 -9.78 -2.56
N ASN A 56 -2.68 -9.87 -2.60
CA ASN A 56 -3.47 -10.23 -1.42
C ASN A 56 -3.19 -11.67 -0.95
N GLU A 57 -2.71 -12.52 -1.84
CA GLU A 57 -2.37 -13.90 -1.50
C GLU A 57 -0.91 -14.03 -1.01
N HIS A 58 -0.14 -12.95 -1.09
CA HIS A 58 1.27 -12.94 -0.76
C HIS A 58 1.62 -11.99 0.39
N GLY A 59 0.67 -11.77 1.29
CA GLY A 59 0.91 -11.05 2.55
C GLY A 59 0.49 -9.59 2.58
N ILE A 60 0.07 -9.02 1.46
CA ILE A 60 -0.49 -7.67 1.44
C ILE A 60 -2.00 -7.79 1.70
N ASP A 61 -2.43 -7.38 2.89
CA ASP A 61 -3.82 -7.54 3.29
C ASP A 61 -4.77 -6.65 2.50
N ALA A 62 -4.34 -5.44 2.18
CA ALA A 62 -5.11 -4.52 1.36
C ALA A 62 -4.16 -3.57 0.62
N PHE A 63 -4.55 -3.15 -0.57
CA PHE A 63 -3.80 -2.14 -1.30
C PHE A 63 -4.75 -1.10 -1.88
N PHE A 64 -4.25 0.12 -2.05
CA PHE A 64 -5.05 1.25 -2.48
C PHE A 64 -4.30 2.05 -3.53
N PRO A 65 -4.92 2.32 -4.71
CA PRO A 65 -4.36 3.28 -5.64
C PRO A 65 -4.52 4.69 -5.07
N VAL A 66 -3.53 5.53 -5.29
CA VAL A 66 -3.55 6.87 -4.71
C VAL A 66 -3.93 7.97 -5.70
N LEU A 67 -4.18 7.62 -6.97
CA LEU A 67 -4.77 8.56 -7.93
C LEU A 67 -6.21 8.81 -7.53
N ARG A 68 -6.54 10.07 -7.26
CA ARG A 68 -7.85 10.44 -6.74
C ARG A 68 -8.81 10.96 -7.80
N SER A 69 -8.30 11.20 -9.00
CA SER A 69 -9.11 11.66 -10.13
C SER A 69 -8.39 11.31 -11.43
N VAL A 70 -9.11 11.46 -12.55
CA VAL A 70 -8.48 11.30 -13.85
C VAL A 70 -7.46 12.43 -14.04
N SER A 71 -6.25 12.05 -14.39
CA SER A 71 -5.15 13.00 -14.58
C SER A 71 -4.20 12.51 -15.65
N THR A 72 -3.39 13.41 -16.20
CA THR A 72 -2.32 13.03 -17.13
C THR A 72 -1.20 12.33 -16.36
N LEU A 73 -0.37 11.59 -17.11
CA LEU A 73 0.79 10.95 -16.50
C LEU A 73 1.71 11.99 -15.83
N ASN A 74 1.92 13.13 -16.48
CA ASN A 74 2.75 14.19 -15.92
C ASN A 74 2.18 14.74 -14.62
N GLU A 75 0.86 14.95 -14.55
CA GLU A 75 0.20 15.37 -13.32
C GLU A 75 0.33 14.34 -12.23
N ALA A 76 0.11 13.06 -12.56
CA ALA A 76 0.19 11.97 -11.60
C ALA A 76 1.61 11.79 -11.06
N MET A 77 2.62 12.03 -11.89
CA MET A 77 4.04 11.88 -11.53
C MET A 77 4.61 13.12 -10.85
N CYS A 78 3.87 14.23 -10.82
CA CYS A 78 4.30 15.42 -10.10
C CYS A 78 4.44 15.08 -8.61
N ARG A 79 5.62 15.37 -8.05
CA ARG A 79 5.92 15.02 -6.66
C ARG A 79 4.90 15.57 -5.67
N THR A 80 4.49 16.82 -5.86
CA THR A 80 3.51 17.47 -4.97
C THR A 80 2.17 16.74 -5.04
N ASN A 81 1.71 16.41 -6.25
CA ASN A 81 0.44 15.71 -6.44
C ASN A 81 0.51 14.29 -5.85
N ALA A 82 1.63 13.59 -6.05
CA ALA A 82 1.80 12.24 -5.52
C ALA A 82 1.78 12.25 -3.98
N MET A 83 2.47 13.18 -3.35
CA MET A 83 2.48 13.30 -1.89
C MET A 83 1.10 13.63 -1.35
N GLN A 84 0.38 14.57 -1.97
CA GLN A 84 -0.96 14.95 -1.55
C GLN A 84 -1.93 13.78 -1.72
N ASN A 85 -1.83 13.05 -2.83
CA ASN A 85 -2.67 11.88 -3.08
C ASN A 85 -2.47 10.80 -2.01
N ILE A 86 -1.23 10.55 -1.62
CA ILE A 86 -0.92 9.58 -0.56
C ILE A 86 -1.52 10.04 0.77
N GLU A 87 -1.35 11.31 1.14
CA GLU A 87 -1.90 11.85 2.38
C GLU A 87 -3.42 11.70 2.42
N ASP A 88 -4.09 12.10 1.34
CA ASP A 88 -5.55 12.07 1.28
C ASP A 88 -6.09 10.65 1.34
N THR A 89 -5.45 9.73 0.63
CA THR A 89 -5.85 8.32 0.62
C THR A 89 -5.61 7.68 1.99
N ALA A 90 -4.44 7.93 2.57
CA ALA A 90 -4.09 7.38 3.87
C ALA A 90 -5.04 7.89 4.96
N GLU A 91 -5.41 9.16 4.92
CA GLU A 91 -6.36 9.72 5.89
C GLU A 91 -7.67 8.94 5.89
N GLN A 92 -8.22 8.67 4.71
CA GLN A 92 -9.49 7.95 4.61
C GLN A 92 -9.36 6.50 5.06
N VAL A 93 -8.25 5.85 4.72
CA VAL A 93 -8.00 4.47 5.14
C VAL A 93 -7.90 4.37 6.66
N PHE A 94 -7.16 5.26 7.30
CA PHE A 94 -6.99 5.23 8.74
C PHE A 94 -8.25 5.68 9.49
N ARG A 95 -9.08 6.55 8.89
CA ARG A 95 -10.41 6.86 9.42
C ARG A 95 -11.29 5.61 9.44
N LEU A 96 -11.24 4.82 8.37
CA LEU A 96 -11.99 3.58 8.28
C LEU A 96 -11.52 2.59 9.36
N ILE A 97 -10.22 2.41 9.50
CA ILE A 97 -9.65 1.52 10.50
C ILE A 97 -10.10 1.94 11.90
N ARG A 98 -10.04 3.22 12.21
CA ARG A 98 -10.43 3.75 13.52
C ARG A 98 -11.91 3.51 13.80
N THR A 99 -12.76 3.57 12.77
CA THR A 99 -14.19 3.33 12.92
C THR A 99 -14.49 1.93 13.47
N PHE A 100 -13.70 0.94 13.06
CA PHE A 100 -13.89 -0.46 13.44
C PHE A 100 -12.96 -0.93 14.56
N SER A 101 -12.08 -0.06 15.05
CA SER A 101 -11.17 -0.38 16.15
C SER A 101 -11.75 0.14 17.48
N HIS A 102 -11.72 -0.68 18.48
CA HIS A 102 -12.26 -0.34 19.81
C HIS A 102 -11.24 -0.56 20.90
#